data_0acc2b75f41929330d694dfae406e319
#
_entry.id   0acc2b75f41929330d694dfae406e319
#
_cell.length_a   1.000
_cell.length_b   1.000
_cell.length_c   1.000
_cell.angle_alpha   90.00
_cell.angle_beta   90.00
_cell.angle_gamma   90.00
#
_symmetry.space_group_name_H-M   'P 1'
#
loop_
_entity.id
_entity.type
_entity.pdbx_description
1 polymer ?
#
loop_
_entity_poly.entity_id
_entity_poly.type
_entity_poly.pdbx_seq_one_letter_code
_entity_poly.pdbx_strand_id
1 'polypeptide(L)'
;MNTRYDLLLCDADDTLFDFGKAEENAFDDACAAMGFAATKELLEIYSVINEALWKLLEQGGITQKVLRVRRFEQFLEKIGRADLDAQKMSDAFVASLGRQSVPIDGAIDAVARWSRIVPVIIVTNGIAKVQHNRMDGSEVRHYIRGMVISEEVGAAKPDPKMLEVGMEMAGVTNKSRVLVLGDSLSSDMAAAANAGIDACWYNPKKNVNKKGLPIRYEITDLDDVDGILLGKN
;
A
#
# COMPACT_ATOMS: atom_id res chain seq x y z
N MET A 1 -7.10 -6.81 -28.53
CA MET A 1 -8.34 -7.05 -27.76
C MET A 1 -8.97 -5.71 -27.44
N ASN A 2 -10.30 -5.62 -27.41
CA ASN A 2 -10.96 -4.37 -27.02
C ASN A 2 -11.03 -4.34 -25.48
N THR A 3 -10.25 -3.49 -24.82
CA THR A 3 -10.20 -3.36 -23.36
C THR A 3 -11.14 -2.26 -22.89
N ARG A 4 -11.72 -2.39 -21.69
CA ARG A 4 -12.49 -1.33 -21.04
C ARG A 4 -11.56 -0.22 -20.53
N TYR A 5 -10.37 -0.60 -20.06
CA TYR A 5 -9.35 0.30 -19.53
C TYR A 5 -8.05 0.18 -20.33
N ASP A 6 -7.21 1.21 -20.27
CA ASP A 6 -5.89 1.28 -20.90
C ASP A 6 -4.75 1.26 -19.88
N LEU A 7 -5.08 1.39 -18.57
CA LEU A 7 -4.13 1.43 -17.47
C LEU A 7 -4.78 0.91 -16.19
N LEU A 8 -4.04 0.09 -15.46
CA LEU A 8 -4.31 -0.29 -14.08
C LEU A 8 -3.31 0.39 -13.15
N LEU A 9 -3.79 1.24 -12.26
CA LEU A 9 -3.06 1.80 -11.12
C LEU A 9 -3.39 0.93 -9.91
N CYS A 10 -2.41 0.19 -9.40
CA CYS A 10 -2.63 -0.82 -8.37
C CYS A 10 -1.87 -0.45 -7.09
N ASP A 11 -2.53 -0.50 -5.96
CA ASP A 11 -1.85 -0.44 -4.66
C ASP A 11 -1.00 -1.69 -4.42
N ALA A 12 -0.08 -1.63 -3.45
CA ALA A 12 0.83 -2.71 -3.11
C ALA A 12 0.42 -3.45 -1.83
N ASP A 13 0.31 -2.72 -0.71
CA ASP A 13 0.15 -3.27 0.63
C ASP A 13 -1.32 -3.64 0.90
N ASP A 14 -1.58 -4.85 1.39
CA ASP A 14 -2.91 -5.44 1.58
C ASP A 14 -3.75 -5.58 0.28
N THR A 15 -3.13 -5.28 -0.88
CA THR A 15 -3.71 -5.52 -2.22
C THR A 15 -2.95 -6.62 -2.97
N LEU A 16 -1.63 -6.55 -3.03
CA LEU A 16 -0.76 -7.56 -3.66
C LEU A 16 0.14 -8.28 -2.64
N PHE A 17 0.49 -7.61 -1.55
CA PHE A 17 1.35 -8.13 -0.49
C PHE A 17 0.61 -8.11 0.85
N ASP A 18 0.74 -9.19 1.62
CA ASP A 18 0.26 -9.28 3.00
C ASP A 18 1.12 -8.38 3.90
N PHE A 19 0.66 -7.13 4.06
CA PHE A 19 1.35 -6.15 4.89
C PHE A 19 1.27 -6.53 6.37
N GLY A 20 0.15 -7.06 6.82
CA GLY A 20 -0.02 -7.47 8.22
C GLY A 20 1.04 -8.50 8.63
N LYS A 21 1.29 -9.51 7.80
CA LYS A 21 2.33 -10.52 8.06
C LYS A 21 3.73 -9.93 7.99
N ALA A 22 3.98 -9.07 7.01
CA ALA A 22 5.26 -8.38 6.85
C ALA A 22 5.56 -7.45 8.04
N GLU A 23 4.56 -6.73 8.53
CA GLU A 23 4.64 -5.84 9.70
C GLU A 23 4.93 -6.62 10.98
N GLU A 24 4.22 -7.73 11.22
CA GLU A 24 4.45 -8.62 12.36
C GLU A 24 5.90 -9.09 12.41
N ASN A 25 6.42 -9.65 11.32
CA ASN A 25 7.80 -10.12 11.23
C ASN A 25 8.81 -8.98 11.45
N ALA A 26 8.55 -7.80 10.88
CA ALA A 26 9.43 -6.65 11.04
C ALA A 26 9.41 -6.09 12.47
N PHE A 27 8.28 -6.17 13.16
CA PHE A 27 8.16 -5.77 14.55
C PHE A 27 8.91 -6.72 15.48
N ASP A 28 8.83 -8.04 15.22
CA ASP A 28 9.60 -9.05 15.96
C ASP A 28 11.10 -8.78 15.87
N ASP A 29 11.61 -8.56 14.65
CA ASP A 29 13.02 -8.24 14.42
C ASP A 29 13.43 -6.92 15.09
N ALA A 30 12.56 -5.91 15.08
CA ALA A 30 12.83 -4.62 15.73
C ALA A 30 12.88 -4.75 17.26
N CYS A 31 11.98 -5.52 17.87
CA CYS A 31 12.01 -5.81 19.31
C CYS A 31 13.28 -6.57 19.69
N ALA A 32 13.65 -7.60 18.93
CA ALA A 32 14.87 -8.36 19.13
C ALA A 32 16.14 -7.48 19.06
N ALA A 33 16.19 -6.53 18.12
CA ALA A 33 17.27 -5.56 18.00
C ALA A 33 17.39 -4.62 19.20
N MET A 34 16.29 -4.44 19.96
CA MET A 34 16.25 -3.67 21.21
C MET A 34 16.47 -4.54 22.46
N GLY A 35 16.67 -5.85 22.29
CA GLY A 35 16.99 -6.78 23.39
C GLY A 35 15.78 -7.30 24.17
N PHE A 36 14.59 -7.27 23.58
CA PHE A 36 13.38 -7.88 24.15
C PHE A 36 12.56 -8.65 23.11
N ALA A 37 11.77 -9.61 23.57
CA ALA A 37 10.89 -10.38 22.70
C ALA A 37 9.60 -9.60 22.39
N ALA A 38 9.12 -9.67 21.16
CA ALA A 38 7.79 -9.22 20.84
C ALA A 38 6.74 -10.16 21.45
N THR A 39 5.61 -9.58 21.84
CA THR A 39 4.40 -10.31 22.24
C THR A 39 3.21 -9.77 21.48
N LYS A 40 2.12 -10.53 21.49
CA LYS A 40 0.88 -10.10 20.85
C LYS A 40 0.38 -8.77 21.41
N GLU A 41 0.47 -8.58 22.72
CA GLU A 41 0.04 -7.34 23.38
C GLU A 41 0.91 -6.14 22.97
N LEU A 42 2.22 -6.34 22.80
CA LEU A 42 3.13 -5.30 22.31
C LEU A 42 2.84 -4.94 20.86
N LEU A 43 2.57 -5.93 20.01
CA LEU A 43 2.18 -5.71 18.61
C LEU A 43 0.85 -4.95 18.54
N GLU A 44 -0.15 -5.29 19.34
CA GLU A 44 -1.43 -4.56 19.39
C GLU A 44 -1.24 -3.09 19.79
N ILE A 45 -0.39 -2.80 20.81
CA ILE A 45 -0.05 -1.42 21.20
C ILE A 45 0.61 -0.68 20.03
N TYR A 46 1.59 -1.31 19.38
CA TYR A 46 2.29 -0.72 18.23
C TYR A 46 1.33 -0.45 17.07
N SER A 47 0.49 -1.42 16.70
CA SER A 47 -0.43 -1.30 15.55
C SER A 47 -1.42 -0.14 15.72
N VAL A 48 -1.95 0.07 16.93
CA VAL A 48 -2.85 1.20 17.23
C VAL A 48 -2.12 2.55 17.02
N ILE A 49 -0.86 2.66 17.49
CA ILE A 49 -0.05 3.87 17.32
C ILE A 49 0.28 4.09 15.84
N ASN A 50 0.71 3.03 15.16
CA ASN A 50 1.08 3.06 13.74
C ASN A 50 -0.10 3.49 12.87
N GLU A 51 -1.27 2.87 13.04
CA GLU A 51 -2.50 3.23 12.31
C GLU A 51 -2.90 4.71 12.52
N ALA A 52 -2.83 5.21 13.75
CA ALA A 52 -3.14 6.61 14.04
C ALA A 52 -2.18 7.58 13.31
N LEU A 53 -0.89 7.26 13.26
CA LEU A 53 0.10 8.09 12.57
C LEU A 53 -0.02 8.01 11.04
N TRP A 54 -0.39 6.87 10.47
CA TRP A 54 -0.70 6.75 9.04
C TRP A 54 -1.91 7.59 8.65
N LYS A 55 -2.99 7.59 9.46
CA LYS A 55 -4.15 8.48 9.28
C LYS A 55 -3.76 9.96 9.33
N LEU A 56 -2.86 10.32 10.24
CA LEU A 56 -2.35 11.69 10.33
C LEU A 56 -1.50 12.07 9.09
N LEU A 57 -0.73 11.14 8.53
CA LEU A 57 0.00 11.33 7.27
C LEU A 57 -0.96 11.58 6.10
N GLU A 58 -2.02 10.77 5.95
CA GLU A 58 -3.04 10.94 4.90
C GLU A 58 -3.73 12.31 4.96
N GLN A 59 -3.80 12.91 6.17
CA GLN A 59 -4.35 14.25 6.40
C GLN A 59 -3.32 15.37 6.21
N GLY A 60 -2.07 15.03 5.86
CA GLY A 60 -0.98 16.00 5.71
C GLY A 60 -0.44 16.56 7.03
N GLY A 61 -0.80 15.97 8.18
CA GLY A 61 -0.40 16.44 9.51
C GLY A 61 1.05 16.11 9.88
N ILE A 62 1.65 15.11 9.26
CA ILE A 62 3.05 14.72 9.44
C ILE A 62 3.66 14.26 8.12
N THR A 63 5.01 14.16 8.09
CA THR A 63 5.73 13.54 6.97
C THR A 63 6.05 12.07 7.27
N GLN A 64 6.32 11.26 6.24
CA GLN A 64 6.78 9.88 6.43
C GLN A 64 8.06 9.79 7.25
N LYS A 65 8.99 10.75 7.08
CA LYS A 65 10.23 10.80 7.86
C LYS A 65 9.95 10.95 9.35
N VAL A 66 8.98 11.76 9.73
CA VAL A 66 8.56 11.93 11.13
C VAL A 66 7.82 10.68 11.61
N LEU A 67 6.88 10.15 10.83
CA LEU A 67 6.10 8.96 11.17
C LEU A 67 7.00 7.78 11.55
N ARG A 68 8.03 7.51 10.75
CA ARG A 68 8.93 6.34 10.93
C ARG A 68 9.52 6.25 12.33
N VAL A 69 9.94 7.36 12.90
CA VAL A 69 10.58 7.41 14.23
C VAL A 69 9.52 7.58 15.32
N ARG A 70 8.57 8.50 15.11
CA ARG A 70 7.57 8.87 16.11
C ARG A 70 6.70 7.70 16.58
N ARG A 71 6.41 6.73 15.70
CA ARG A 71 5.66 5.52 16.10
C ARG A 71 6.42 4.70 17.15
N PHE A 72 7.75 4.62 17.05
CA PHE A 72 8.57 3.91 18.03
C PHE A 72 8.83 4.75 19.27
N GLU A 73 8.96 6.08 19.18
CA GLU A 73 8.99 6.97 20.35
C GLU A 73 7.75 6.76 21.22
N GLN A 74 6.56 6.86 20.60
CA GLN A 74 5.29 6.66 21.30
C GLN A 74 5.11 5.22 21.81
N PHE A 75 5.53 4.23 21.04
CA PHE A 75 5.48 2.84 21.45
C PHE A 75 6.38 2.58 22.68
N LEU A 76 7.65 2.98 22.63
CA LEU A 76 8.61 2.80 23.71
C LEU A 76 8.18 3.57 24.99
N GLU A 77 7.67 4.78 24.84
CA GLU A 77 7.09 5.53 25.96
C GLU A 77 5.91 4.76 26.58
N LYS A 78 5.00 4.24 25.73
CA LYS A 78 3.79 3.53 26.16
C LYS A 78 4.10 2.25 26.94
N ILE A 79 5.18 1.56 26.62
CA ILE A 79 5.63 0.33 27.31
C ILE A 79 6.63 0.59 28.45
N GLY A 80 6.90 1.87 28.79
CA GLY A 80 7.81 2.24 29.86
C GLY A 80 9.30 2.02 29.54
N ARG A 81 9.66 2.03 28.25
CA ARG A 81 11.04 1.82 27.76
C ARG A 81 11.56 3.02 26.97
N ALA A 82 11.23 4.24 27.41
CA ALA A 82 11.77 5.47 26.84
C ALA A 82 13.30 5.64 26.95
N ASP A 83 13.95 4.72 27.68
CA ASP A 83 15.41 4.57 27.74
C ASP A 83 16.02 4.02 26.44
N LEU A 84 15.23 3.36 25.58
CA LEU A 84 15.68 2.76 24.33
C LEU A 84 15.66 3.75 23.18
N ASP A 85 16.53 3.49 22.20
CA ASP A 85 16.69 4.34 21.00
C ASP A 85 15.61 4.03 19.96
N ALA A 86 14.62 4.91 19.84
CA ALA A 86 13.53 4.81 18.88
C ALA A 86 14.00 4.87 17.41
N GLN A 87 15.07 5.63 17.11
CA GLN A 87 15.65 5.68 15.78
C GLN A 87 16.26 4.32 15.41
N LYS A 88 17.01 3.71 16.30
CA LYS A 88 17.60 2.39 16.10
C LYS A 88 16.50 1.33 15.89
N MET A 89 15.41 1.39 16.66
CA MET A 89 14.26 0.48 16.50
C MET A 89 13.57 0.69 15.14
N SER A 90 13.39 1.95 14.73
CA SER A 90 12.85 2.31 13.42
C SER A 90 13.72 1.77 12.27
N ASP A 91 15.03 1.91 12.37
CA ASP A 91 15.96 1.45 11.34
C ASP A 91 15.95 -0.08 11.22
N ALA A 92 15.90 -0.80 12.34
CA ALA A 92 15.77 -2.26 12.37
C ALA A 92 14.44 -2.72 11.73
N PHE A 93 13.33 -2.05 12.08
CA PHE A 93 12.01 -2.32 11.50
C PHE A 93 12.00 -2.10 9.99
N VAL A 94 12.47 -0.95 9.51
CA VAL A 94 12.50 -0.61 8.07
C VAL A 94 13.39 -1.58 7.29
N ALA A 95 14.55 -1.96 7.86
CA ALA A 95 15.44 -2.92 7.25
C ALA A 95 14.81 -4.32 7.15
N SER A 96 14.09 -4.75 8.19
CA SER A 96 13.37 -6.02 8.16
C SER A 96 12.19 -5.98 7.20
N LEU A 97 11.33 -4.96 7.29
CA LEU A 97 10.16 -4.81 6.42
C LEU A 97 10.56 -4.82 4.93
N GLY A 98 11.68 -4.21 4.57
CA GLY A 98 12.20 -4.23 3.20
C GLY A 98 12.61 -5.61 2.68
N ARG A 99 12.77 -6.61 3.56
CA ARG A 99 13.04 -8.02 3.18
C ARG A 99 11.78 -8.87 3.07
N GLN A 100 10.63 -8.32 3.48
CA GLN A 100 9.36 -9.04 3.54
C GLN A 100 8.58 -8.89 2.23
N SER A 101 8.76 -9.83 1.30
CA SER A 101 7.97 -9.90 0.05
C SER A 101 6.99 -11.08 0.15
N VAL A 102 5.96 -10.93 0.96
CA VAL A 102 4.92 -11.95 1.16
C VAL A 102 3.74 -11.62 0.25
N PRO A 103 3.58 -12.25 -0.93
CA PRO A 103 2.43 -11.98 -1.79
C PRO A 103 1.15 -12.54 -1.16
N ILE A 104 0.03 -11.87 -1.41
CA ILE A 104 -1.31 -12.42 -1.19
C ILE A 104 -1.50 -13.60 -2.16
N ASP A 105 -2.23 -14.61 -1.74
CA ASP A 105 -2.50 -15.79 -2.57
C ASP A 105 -3.09 -15.39 -3.93
N GLY A 106 -2.47 -15.89 -5.01
CA GLY A 106 -2.87 -15.59 -6.39
C GLY A 106 -2.40 -14.24 -6.94
N ALA A 107 -1.83 -13.32 -6.11
CA ALA A 107 -1.49 -11.97 -6.56
C ALA A 107 -0.44 -11.95 -7.69
N ILE A 108 0.58 -12.80 -7.64
CA ILE A 108 1.61 -12.87 -8.70
C ILE A 108 0.98 -13.27 -10.04
N ASP A 109 0.17 -14.34 -10.03
CA ASP A 109 -0.53 -14.83 -11.23
C ASP A 109 -1.52 -13.80 -11.77
N ALA A 110 -2.24 -13.11 -10.88
CA ALA A 110 -3.16 -12.03 -11.25
C ALA A 110 -2.44 -10.89 -11.96
N VAL A 111 -1.36 -10.35 -11.37
CA VAL A 111 -0.56 -9.27 -11.99
C VAL A 111 0.04 -9.73 -13.32
N ALA A 112 0.51 -10.99 -13.41
CA ALA A 112 1.02 -11.56 -14.66
C ALA A 112 -0.05 -11.62 -15.76
N ARG A 113 -1.32 -11.91 -15.43
CA ARG A 113 -2.44 -11.88 -16.38
C ARG A 113 -2.80 -10.44 -16.76
N TRP A 114 -2.93 -9.53 -15.78
CA TRP A 114 -3.28 -8.12 -16.03
C TRP A 114 -2.27 -7.43 -16.94
N SER A 115 -0.97 -7.69 -16.73
CA SER A 115 0.11 -7.10 -17.54
C SER A 115 0.05 -7.44 -19.04
N ARG A 116 -0.64 -8.55 -19.39
CA ARG A 116 -0.91 -8.95 -20.78
C ARG A 116 -2.12 -8.23 -21.37
N ILE A 117 -2.95 -7.62 -20.53
CA ILE A 117 -4.17 -6.90 -20.93
C ILE A 117 -3.88 -5.40 -21.01
N VAL A 118 -3.32 -4.82 -19.93
CA VAL A 118 -3.01 -3.39 -19.81
C VAL A 118 -1.69 -3.19 -19.05
N PRO A 119 -0.99 -2.06 -19.22
CA PRO A 119 0.09 -1.66 -18.32
C PRO A 119 -0.39 -1.62 -16.87
N VAL A 120 0.43 -2.18 -15.97
CA VAL A 120 0.20 -2.12 -14.51
C VAL A 120 1.26 -1.22 -13.89
N ILE A 121 0.85 -0.22 -13.12
CA ILE A 121 1.73 0.66 -12.34
C ILE A 121 1.33 0.56 -10.88
N ILE A 122 2.30 0.34 -10.02
CA ILE A 122 2.09 0.35 -8.57
C ILE A 122 2.02 1.79 -8.07
N VAL A 123 1.05 2.11 -7.21
CA VAL A 123 0.90 3.42 -6.58
C VAL A 123 0.77 3.24 -5.07
N THR A 124 1.82 3.57 -4.33
CA THR A 124 1.91 3.26 -2.89
C THR A 124 2.28 4.45 -2.02
N ASN A 125 1.71 4.51 -0.81
CA ASN A 125 2.10 5.43 0.26
C ASN A 125 3.28 4.88 1.10
N GLY A 126 3.78 3.70 0.79
CA GLY A 126 4.85 3.05 1.53
C GLY A 126 6.19 3.81 1.49
N ILE A 127 7.12 3.39 2.34
CA ILE A 127 8.47 3.94 2.43
C ILE A 127 9.26 3.53 1.18
N ALA A 128 9.88 4.49 0.47
CA ALA A 128 10.52 4.25 -0.82
C ALA A 128 11.54 3.11 -0.77
N LYS A 129 12.47 3.14 0.19
CA LYS A 129 13.47 2.08 0.37
C LYS A 129 12.84 0.69 0.59
N VAL A 130 11.73 0.64 1.35
CA VAL A 130 11.01 -0.62 1.61
C VAL A 130 10.35 -1.11 0.33
N GLN A 131 9.64 -0.26 -0.38
CA GLN A 131 8.91 -0.64 -1.60
C GLN A 131 9.85 -1.11 -2.70
N HIS A 132 10.97 -0.40 -2.91
CA HIS A 132 11.98 -0.86 -3.89
C HIS A 132 12.55 -2.23 -3.52
N ASN A 133 13.00 -2.41 -2.27
CA ASN A 133 13.58 -3.69 -1.84
C ASN A 133 12.58 -4.85 -1.95
N ARG A 134 11.34 -4.65 -1.52
CA ARG A 134 10.28 -5.67 -1.61
C ARG A 134 9.96 -6.03 -3.05
N MET A 135 9.86 -5.01 -3.90
CA MET A 135 9.58 -5.22 -5.32
C MET A 135 10.74 -5.94 -6.02
N ASP A 136 11.98 -5.58 -5.72
CA ASP A 136 13.19 -6.25 -6.26
C ASP A 136 13.29 -7.71 -5.82
N GLY A 137 12.76 -8.05 -4.64
CA GLY A 137 12.66 -9.42 -4.12
C GLY A 137 11.42 -10.19 -4.56
N SER A 138 10.55 -9.62 -5.40
CA SER A 138 9.28 -10.22 -5.82
C SER A 138 9.20 -10.44 -7.33
N GLU A 139 8.56 -11.54 -7.75
CA GLU A 139 8.24 -11.79 -9.16
C GLU A 139 7.29 -10.74 -9.76
N VAL A 140 6.49 -10.05 -8.95
CA VAL A 140 5.61 -8.95 -9.37
C VAL A 140 6.37 -7.92 -10.20
N ARG A 141 7.66 -7.66 -9.88
CA ARG A 141 8.52 -6.73 -10.61
C ARG A 141 8.54 -6.97 -12.12
N HIS A 142 8.50 -8.23 -12.55
CA HIS A 142 8.59 -8.58 -13.97
C HIS A 142 7.34 -8.20 -14.78
N TYR A 143 6.23 -7.93 -14.10
CA TYR A 143 4.93 -7.70 -14.71
C TYR A 143 4.45 -6.26 -14.60
N ILE A 144 5.12 -5.41 -13.83
CA ILE A 144 4.76 -4.00 -13.68
C ILE A 144 5.60 -3.11 -14.60
N ARG A 145 5.00 -2.00 -15.05
CA ARG A 145 5.70 -0.99 -15.86
C ARG A 145 6.53 -0.03 -14.99
N GLY A 146 6.16 0.16 -13.73
CA GLY A 146 6.85 1.03 -12.80
C GLY A 146 6.11 1.19 -11.48
N MET A 147 6.67 2.05 -10.62
CA MET A 147 6.10 2.38 -9.32
C MET A 147 6.02 3.90 -9.14
N VAL A 148 4.95 4.35 -8.49
CA VAL A 148 4.77 5.71 -7.99
C VAL A 148 4.77 5.63 -6.47
N ILE A 149 5.77 6.20 -5.83
CA ILE A 149 5.97 6.11 -4.38
C ILE A 149 5.84 7.51 -3.77
N SER A 150 5.03 7.66 -2.74
CA SER A 150 4.68 8.95 -2.16
C SER A 150 5.90 9.78 -1.69
N GLU A 151 6.94 9.15 -1.13
CA GLU A 151 8.17 9.83 -0.74
C GLU A 151 8.91 10.46 -1.94
N GLU A 152 8.84 9.84 -3.11
CA GLU A 152 9.53 10.31 -4.33
C GLU A 152 8.72 11.40 -5.04
N VAL A 153 7.39 11.30 -4.98
CA VAL A 153 6.46 12.27 -5.60
C VAL A 153 6.29 13.53 -4.74
N GLY A 154 6.51 13.43 -3.43
CA GLY A 154 6.23 14.48 -2.46
C GLY A 154 4.73 14.74 -2.26
N ALA A 155 3.90 13.72 -2.49
CA ALA A 155 2.47 13.68 -2.23
C ALA A 155 2.09 12.26 -1.80
N ALA A 156 0.98 12.08 -1.12
CA ALA A 156 0.50 10.77 -0.68
C ALA A 156 -0.99 10.61 -1.01
N LYS A 157 -1.43 9.40 -1.37
CA LYS A 157 -2.88 9.11 -1.47
C LYS A 157 -3.55 9.52 -0.14
N PRO A 158 -4.66 10.25 -0.15
CA PRO A 158 -5.63 10.44 -1.25
C PRO A 158 -5.38 11.64 -2.18
N ASP A 159 -4.18 12.25 -2.21
CA ASP A 159 -3.86 13.28 -3.18
C ASP A 159 -3.91 12.70 -4.61
N PRO A 160 -4.73 13.25 -5.53
CA PRO A 160 -4.87 12.75 -6.88
C PRO A 160 -3.56 12.81 -7.70
N LYS A 161 -2.60 13.64 -7.29
CA LYS A 161 -1.28 13.76 -7.92
C LYS A 161 -0.58 12.41 -8.05
N MET A 162 -0.75 11.51 -7.07
CA MET A 162 -0.18 10.16 -7.12
C MET A 162 -0.68 9.37 -8.35
N LEU A 163 -1.96 9.46 -8.66
CA LEU A 163 -2.56 8.79 -9.80
C LEU A 163 -2.19 9.48 -11.13
N GLU A 164 -2.12 10.81 -11.12
CA GLU A 164 -1.73 11.60 -12.29
C GLU A 164 -0.29 11.30 -12.72
N VAL A 165 0.65 11.16 -11.76
CA VAL A 165 2.04 10.71 -12.05
C VAL A 165 2.04 9.30 -12.65
N GLY A 166 1.22 8.38 -12.14
CA GLY A 166 1.09 7.04 -12.72
C GLY A 166 0.54 7.05 -14.15
N MET A 167 -0.44 7.90 -14.42
CA MET A 167 -0.99 8.11 -15.76
C MET A 167 0.07 8.68 -16.73
N GLU A 168 0.85 9.67 -16.27
CA GLU A 168 1.94 10.26 -17.04
C GLU A 168 3.01 9.21 -17.37
N MET A 169 3.43 8.41 -16.39
CA MET A 169 4.39 7.31 -16.57
C MET A 169 3.90 6.29 -17.62
N ALA A 170 2.60 6.05 -17.70
CA ALA A 170 2.00 5.15 -18.69
C ALA A 170 1.78 5.81 -20.06
N GLY A 171 1.79 7.15 -20.16
CA GLY A 171 1.38 7.89 -21.34
C GLY A 171 -0.12 7.89 -21.59
N VAL A 172 -0.94 7.69 -20.52
CA VAL A 172 -2.40 7.65 -20.60
C VAL A 172 -2.97 8.95 -20.06
N THR A 173 -3.75 9.67 -20.87
CA THR A 173 -4.34 10.96 -20.50
C THR A 173 -5.84 10.91 -20.22
N ASN A 174 -6.53 9.89 -20.75
CA ASN A 174 -7.99 9.76 -20.61
C ASN A 174 -8.33 9.04 -19.28
N LYS A 175 -8.74 9.80 -18.26
CA LYS A 175 -9.11 9.29 -16.94
C LYS A 175 -10.22 8.23 -16.98
N SER A 176 -11.15 8.28 -17.95
CA SER A 176 -12.21 7.29 -18.09
C SER A 176 -11.72 5.90 -18.59
N ARG A 177 -10.45 5.82 -18.97
CA ARG A 177 -9.77 4.61 -19.43
C ARG A 177 -8.75 4.09 -18.39
N VAL A 178 -8.78 4.61 -17.16
CA VAL A 178 -7.92 4.21 -16.05
C VAL A 178 -8.76 3.54 -14.96
N LEU A 179 -8.23 2.49 -14.37
CA LEU A 179 -8.79 1.82 -13.19
C LEU A 179 -7.81 1.92 -12.04
N VAL A 180 -8.31 2.29 -10.86
CA VAL A 180 -7.55 2.19 -9.60
C VAL A 180 -8.01 0.94 -8.87
N LEU A 181 -7.06 0.08 -8.48
CA LEU A 181 -7.28 -1.09 -7.64
C LEU A 181 -6.57 -0.90 -6.29
N GLY A 182 -7.26 -1.09 -5.19
CA GLY A 182 -6.70 -1.00 -3.85
C GLY A 182 -7.68 -1.45 -2.77
N ASP A 183 -7.19 -1.65 -1.54
CA ASP A 183 -7.97 -2.11 -0.39
C ASP A 183 -8.47 -0.97 0.51
N SER A 184 -7.81 0.19 0.47
CA SER A 184 -8.06 1.29 1.41
C SER A 184 -9.12 2.28 0.93
N LEU A 185 -10.20 2.44 1.72
CA LEU A 185 -11.22 3.47 1.47
C LEU A 185 -10.68 4.89 1.65
N SER A 186 -9.78 5.12 2.61
CA SER A 186 -9.27 6.47 2.92
C SER A 186 -8.14 6.91 2.01
N SER A 187 -7.43 5.98 1.41
CA SER A 187 -6.27 6.19 0.57
C SER A 187 -6.62 5.98 -0.91
N ASP A 188 -6.80 4.74 -1.36
CA ASP A 188 -6.97 4.39 -2.77
C ASP A 188 -8.30 4.86 -3.36
N MET A 189 -9.40 4.49 -2.70
CA MET A 189 -10.74 4.83 -3.19
C MET A 189 -10.98 6.33 -3.12
N ALA A 190 -10.47 6.98 -2.07
CA ALA A 190 -10.54 8.44 -1.97
C ALA A 190 -9.66 9.12 -3.03
N ALA A 191 -8.45 8.62 -3.33
CA ALA A 191 -7.62 9.15 -4.40
C ALA A 191 -8.30 9.03 -5.76
N ALA A 192 -8.90 7.88 -6.06
CA ALA A 192 -9.65 7.65 -7.28
C ALA A 192 -10.83 8.64 -7.43
N ALA A 193 -11.61 8.83 -6.35
CA ALA A 193 -12.71 9.79 -6.31
C ALA A 193 -12.22 11.23 -6.55
N ASN A 194 -11.13 11.63 -5.87
CA ASN A 194 -10.53 12.97 -6.01
C ASN A 194 -9.97 13.21 -7.43
N ALA A 195 -9.47 12.17 -8.08
CA ALA A 195 -8.96 12.23 -9.45
C ALA A 195 -10.06 12.13 -10.52
N GLY A 196 -11.26 11.69 -10.19
CA GLY A 196 -12.34 11.38 -11.14
C GLY A 196 -12.03 10.15 -11.99
N ILE A 197 -11.45 9.12 -11.38
CA ILE A 197 -11.05 7.85 -12.00
C ILE A 197 -11.91 6.71 -11.43
N ASP A 198 -12.23 5.71 -12.25
CA ASP A 198 -12.98 4.53 -11.83
C ASP A 198 -12.18 3.75 -10.76
N ALA A 199 -12.85 3.37 -9.67
CA ALA A 199 -12.28 2.64 -8.55
C ALA A 199 -12.78 1.20 -8.48
N CYS A 200 -11.88 0.27 -8.22
CA CYS A 200 -12.12 -1.13 -7.87
C CYS A 200 -11.60 -1.37 -6.45
N TRP A 201 -12.51 -1.59 -5.53
CA TRP A 201 -12.18 -1.84 -4.14
C TRP A 201 -11.96 -3.34 -3.90
N TYR A 202 -10.73 -3.72 -3.55
CA TYR A 202 -10.41 -5.05 -3.07
C TYR A 202 -10.83 -5.17 -1.61
N ASN A 203 -11.90 -5.91 -1.34
CA ASN A 203 -12.56 -5.98 -0.03
C ASN A 203 -12.82 -7.43 0.42
N PRO A 204 -11.77 -8.27 0.60
CA PRO A 204 -11.95 -9.66 1.00
C PRO A 204 -12.60 -9.80 2.39
N LYS A 205 -12.46 -8.78 3.24
CA LYS A 205 -13.05 -8.73 4.60
C LYS A 205 -14.51 -8.28 4.61
N LYS A 206 -15.09 -7.91 3.45
CA LYS A 206 -16.48 -7.40 3.32
C LYS A 206 -16.81 -6.22 4.24
N ASN A 207 -15.88 -5.29 4.36
CA ASN A 207 -16.07 -4.05 5.10
C ASN A 207 -17.15 -3.19 4.44
N VAL A 208 -17.72 -2.26 5.20
CA VAL A 208 -18.79 -1.36 4.70
C VAL A 208 -18.18 -0.02 4.28
N ASN A 209 -18.53 0.45 3.08
CA ASN A 209 -18.20 1.80 2.61
C ASN A 209 -19.00 2.88 3.36
N LYS A 210 -18.63 3.13 4.62
CA LYS A 210 -19.30 4.13 5.47
C LYS A 210 -19.14 5.57 4.99
N LYS A 211 -18.16 5.83 4.11
CA LYS A 211 -17.90 7.17 3.56
C LYS A 211 -18.74 7.48 2.32
N GLY A 212 -19.44 6.49 1.75
CA GLY A 212 -20.24 6.67 0.53
C GLY A 212 -19.40 7.10 -0.69
N LEU A 213 -18.14 6.66 -0.77
CA LEU A 213 -17.28 6.97 -1.90
C LEU A 213 -17.82 6.34 -3.19
N PRO A 214 -17.66 7.00 -4.34
CA PRO A 214 -18.09 6.47 -5.63
C PRO A 214 -17.15 5.33 -6.07
N ILE A 215 -17.47 4.11 -5.65
CA ILE A 215 -16.75 2.89 -5.99
C ILE A 215 -17.49 2.20 -7.13
N ARG A 216 -16.81 1.99 -8.28
CA ARG A 216 -17.44 1.38 -9.44
C ARG A 216 -17.52 -0.13 -9.33
N TYR A 217 -16.48 -0.76 -8.77
CA TYR A 217 -16.40 -2.20 -8.59
C TYR A 217 -15.94 -2.50 -7.15
N GLU A 218 -16.53 -3.53 -6.57
CA GLU A 218 -16.10 -4.12 -5.31
C GLU A 218 -15.86 -5.61 -5.56
N ILE A 219 -14.67 -6.09 -5.22
CA ILE A 219 -14.25 -7.49 -5.42
C ILE A 219 -13.71 -8.07 -4.12
N THR A 220 -13.82 -9.37 -3.98
CA THR A 220 -13.21 -10.14 -2.89
C THR A 220 -12.09 -11.06 -3.37
N ASP A 221 -11.96 -11.20 -4.70
CA ASP A 221 -10.97 -12.03 -5.36
C ASP A 221 -10.27 -11.24 -6.47
N LEU A 222 -8.95 -11.35 -6.56
CA LEU A 222 -8.15 -10.68 -7.58
C LEU A 222 -8.41 -11.22 -9.00
N ASP A 223 -8.93 -12.44 -9.14
CA ASP A 223 -9.30 -13.03 -10.43
C ASP A 223 -10.44 -12.26 -11.12
N ASP A 224 -11.29 -11.55 -10.38
CA ASP A 224 -12.38 -10.74 -10.94
C ASP A 224 -11.88 -9.55 -11.80
N VAL A 225 -10.64 -9.08 -11.55
CA VAL A 225 -10.06 -7.91 -12.24
C VAL A 225 -9.90 -8.15 -13.75
N ASP A 226 -9.60 -9.39 -14.17
CA ASP A 226 -9.46 -9.74 -15.59
C ASP A 226 -10.73 -9.40 -16.39
N GLY A 227 -11.91 -9.76 -15.83
CA GLY A 227 -13.22 -9.46 -16.43
C GLY A 227 -13.49 -7.96 -16.51
N ILE A 228 -13.17 -7.23 -15.44
CA ILE A 228 -13.32 -5.77 -15.36
C ILE A 228 -12.46 -5.08 -16.42
N LEU A 229 -11.18 -5.45 -16.55
CA LEU A 229 -10.27 -4.88 -17.55
C LEU A 229 -10.74 -5.11 -18.98
N LEU A 230 -11.37 -6.26 -19.25
CA LEU A 230 -11.91 -6.64 -20.54
C LEU A 230 -13.33 -6.12 -20.80
N GLY A 231 -13.98 -5.50 -19.82
CA GLY A 231 -15.36 -5.02 -19.93
C GLY A 231 -16.39 -6.14 -20.07
N LYS A 232 -16.14 -7.27 -19.39
CA LYS A 232 -17.00 -8.48 -19.46
C LYS A 232 -17.98 -8.58 -18.28
N ASN A 233 -18.00 -7.60 -17.39
CA ASN A 233 -18.91 -7.50 -16.22
C ASN A 233 -19.94 -6.41 -16.41
#